data_aac2467bd5db570b41ca4e3def22521e
#
_entry.id   aac2467bd5db570b41ca4e3def22521e
#
_cell.length_a   1.000
_cell.length_b   1.000
_cell.length_c   1.000
_cell.angle_alpha   90.00
_cell.angle_beta   90.00
_cell.angle_gamma   90.00
#
_symmetry.space_group_name_H-M   'P 1'
#
loop_
_entity.id
_entity.type
_entity.pdbx_description
1 polymer ?
#
loop_
_entity_poly.entity_id
_entity_poly.type
_entity_poly.pdbx_seq_one_letter_code
_entity_poly.pdbx_strand_id
1 'polypeptide(L)'
;MVINQINMDDVLRDLKYLRRDIKKLHDILGCENLYIHKFIQKIITKVCKGSMCSVNGKLYEDLCYENIKHSPKIVGQGGGSSHKQDIYTQNGHIECKPKNSPDWGQSKLNWEEGHWVPVNEIFQRYMDRVNFKPPPFLINKKMTHDEWSKIKHDYKDEYLPVDNHEIQNFYKNKGCAYIQIKGCGLYHLGEDPLEWGVPEFKVEQRIRIRVKVHSKTDSHFSVTAAFQPLNIKTLVLSEYSIDDRTRLPPNL
;
A
#
# COMPACT_ATOMS: atom_id res chain seq x y z
N MET A 1 -27.03 16.98 -25.68
CA MET A 1 -26.20 15.80 -25.94
C MET A 1 -25.64 15.35 -24.59
N VAL A 2 -26.28 14.33 -23.98
CA VAL A 2 -25.87 13.85 -22.64
C VAL A 2 -24.67 12.97 -22.84
N ILE A 3 -23.50 13.43 -22.42
CA ILE A 3 -22.30 12.60 -22.35
C ILE A 3 -22.55 11.63 -21.21
N ASN A 4 -22.86 10.36 -21.54
CA ASN A 4 -22.95 9.30 -20.56
C ASN A 4 -21.61 9.24 -19.80
N GLN A 5 -21.69 9.52 -18.51
CA GLN A 5 -20.56 9.39 -17.59
C GLN A 5 -20.17 7.90 -17.59
N ILE A 6 -19.04 7.58 -18.23
CA ILE A 6 -18.51 6.20 -18.25
C ILE A 6 -18.23 5.82 -16.80
N ASN A 7 -18.94 4.80 -16.31
CA ASN A 7 -18.71 4.28 -14.98
C ASN A 7 -17.32 3.60 -14.96
N MET A 8 -16.39 4.19 -14.21
CA MET A 8 -15.02 3.72 -14.15
C MET A 8 -14.92 2.29 -13.56
N ASP A 9 -15.86 1.90 -12.70
CA ASP A 9 -15.91 0.56 -12.11
C ASP A 9 -16.29 -0.49 -13.17
N ASP A 10 -17.16 -0.15 -14.13
CA ASP A 10 -17.50 -1.02 -15.24
C ASP A 10 -16.30 -1.20 -16.18
N VAL A 11 -15.59 -0.12 -16.49
CA VAL A 11 -14.36 -0.18 -17.30
C VAL A 11 -13.29 -1.05 -16.62
N LEU A 12 -13.12 -0.92 -15.32
CA LEU A 12 -12.17 -1.73 -14.55
C LEU A 12 -12.58 -3.20 -14.51
N ARG A 13 -13.88 -3.48 -14.40
CA ARG A 13 -14.42 -4.84 -14.47
C ARG A 13 -14.16 -5.47 -15.83
N ASP A 14 -14.42 -4.76 -16.92
CA ASP A 14 -14.24 -5.24 -18.28
C ASP A 14 -12.75 -5.47 -18.62
N LEU A 15 -11.86 -4.60 -18.12
CA LEU A 15 -10.41 -4.80 -18.23
C LEU A 15 -9.92 -6.03 -17.45
N LYS A 16 -10.55 -6.37 -16.30
CA LYS A 16 -10.27 -7.62 -15.56
C LYS A 16 -10.69 -8.86 -16.35
N TYR A 17 -11.86 -8.83 -16.99
CA TYR A 17 -12.32 -9.93 -17.84
C TYR A 17 -11.42 -10.11 -19.05
N LEU A 18 -11.08 -9.04 -19.74
CA LEU A 18 -10.17 -9.07 -20.89
C LEU A 18 -8.79 -9.65 -20.52
N ARG A 19 -8.23 -9.28 -19.37
CA ARG A 19 -6.96 -9.82 -18.88
C ARG A 19 -7.05 -11.32 -18.60
N ARG A 20 -8.15 -11.80 -18.01
CA ARG A 20 -8.39 -13.23 -17.75
C ARG A 20 -8.49 -14.01 -19.05
N ASP A 21 -9.17 -13.46 -20.04
CA ASP A 21 -9.37 -14.12 -21.33
C ASP A 21 -8.08 -14.16 -22.16
N ILE A 22 -7.25 -13.10 -22.08
CA ILE A 22 -5.90 -13.09 -22.68
C ILE A 22 -4.99 -14.12 -22.00
N LYS A 23 -5.07 -14.29 -20.67
CA LYS A 23 -4.32 -15.33 -19.97
C LYS A 23 -4.72 -16.72 -20.43
N LYS A 24 -6.04 -16.97 -20.60
CA LYS A 24 -6.54 -18.24 -21.14
C LYS A 24 -6.06 -18.50 -22.56
N LEU A 25 -6.07 -17.47 -23.41
CA LEU A 25 -5.53 -17.56 -24.79
C LEU A 25 -4.03 -17.85 -24.79
N HIS A 26 -3.28 -17.24 -23.89
CA HIS A 26 -1.85 -17.50 -23.71
C HIS A 26 -1.61 -18.98 -23.31
N ASP A 27 -2.38 -19.49 -22.35
CA ASP A 27 -2.28 -20.88 -21.88
C ASP A 27 -2.67 -21.90 -22.98
N ILE A 28 -3.58 -21.51 -23.91
CA ILE A 28 -4.01 -22.36 -25.03
C ILE A 28 -3.03 -22.32 -26.21
N LEU A 29 -2.47 -21.15 -26.51
CA LEU A 29 -1.68 -20.94 -27.73
C LEU A 29 -0.17 -21.11 -27.53
N GLY A 30 0.31 -21.26 -26.28
CA GLY A 30 1.72 -21.43 -25.98
C GLY A 30 2.63 -20.29 -26.46
N CYS A 31 2.04 -19.14 -26.77
CA CYS A 31 2.73 -17.98 -27.30
C CYS A 31 2.98 -16.94 -26.23
N GLU A 32 4.24 -16.68 -25.92
CA GLU A 32 4.64 -15.47 -25.15
C GLU A 32 4.40 -14.20 -25.96
N ASN A 33 3.16 -13.74 -26.06
CA ASN A 33 2.89 -12.47 -26.71
C ASN A 33 3.08 -11.30 -25.75
N LEU A 34 4.34 -11.05 -25.40
CA LEU A 34 4.84 -9.95 -24.56
C LEU A 34 4.32 -8.59 -25.03
N TYR A 35 3.99 -8.46 -26.32
CA TYR A 35 3.47 -7.24 -26.95
C TYR A 35 2.04 -6.91 -26.52
N ILE A 36 1.15 -7.89 -26.51
CA ILE A 36 -0.25 -7.68 -26.09
C ILE A 36 -0.31 -7.34 -24.61
N HIS A 37 0.49 -8.02 -23.79
CA HIS A 37 0.55 -7.73 -22.35
C HIS A 37 1.06 -6.29 -22.09
N LYS A 38 2.12 -5.86 -22.78
CA LYS A 38 2.64 -4.49 -22.69
C LYS A 38 1.66 -3.45 -23.24
N PHE A 39 0.90 -3.78 -24.27
CA PHE A 39 -0.10 -2.89 -24.86
C PHE A 39 -1.29 -2.68 -23.92
N ILE A 40 -1.80 -3.75 -23.31
CA ILE A 40 -2.87 -3.67 -22.31
C ILE A 40 -2.42 -2.94 -21.05
N GLN A 41 -1.21 -3.20 -20.57
CA GLN A 41 -0.62 -2.43 -19.48
C GLN A 41 -0.52 -0.93 -19.81
N LYS A 42 -0.20 -0.56 -21.07
CA LYS A 42 -0.20 0.84 -21.52
C LYS A 42 -1.60 1.46 -21.54
N ILE A 43 -2.63 0.71 -21.95
CA ILE A 43 -4.03 1.18 -21.94
C ILE A 43 -4.50 1.37 -20.50
N ILE A 44 -4.31 0.39 -19.64
CA ILE A 44 -4.62 0.47 -18.20
C ILE A 44 -3.90 1.69 -17.59
N THR A 45 -2.62 1.90 -17.93
CA THR A 45 -1.83 3.04 -17.48
C THR A 45 -2.39 4.39 -17.95
N LYS A 46 -2.91 4.48 -19.18
CA LYS A 46 -3.49 5.71 -19.72
C LYS A 46 -4.87 6.02 -19.12
N VAL A 47 -5.71 4.99 -18.92
CA VAL A 47 -7.08 5.14 -18.38
C VAL A 47 -7.04 5.45 -16.88
N CYS A 48 -6.05 4.92 -16.15
CA CYS A 48 -5.95 5.03 -14.69
C CYS A 48 -4.93 6.09 -14.21
N LYS A 49 -4.61 7.12 -15.00
CA LYS A 49 -3.57 8.13 -14.68
C LYS A 49 -3.69 8.84 -13.31
N GLY A 50 -4.74 8.60 -12.55
CA GLY A 50 -4.95 9.18 -11.22
C GLY A 50 -4.68 8.27 -10.03
N SER A 51 -4.66 6.94 -10.20
CA SER A 51 -4.64 6.00 -9.05
C SER A 51 -3.79 4.73 -9.26
N MET A 52 -2.78 4.78 -10.10
CA MET A 52 -1.95 3.60 -10.45
C MET A 52 -1.38 2.83 -9.25
N CYS A 53 -1.00 3.53 -8.18
CA CYS A 53 -0.47 2.85 -6.98
C CYS A 53 -1.56 2.04 -6.27
N SER A 54 -2.79 2.56 -6.18
CA SER A 54 -3.90 1.85 -5.53
C SER A 54 -4.41 0.68 -6.36
N VAL A 55 -4.48 0.83 -7.69
CA VAL A 55 -4.89 -0.26 -8.59
C VAL A 55 -3.87 -1.41 -8.58
N ASN A 56 -2.57 -1.10 -8.63
CA ASN A 56 -1.52 -2.13 -8.56
C ASN A 56 -1.48 -2.81 -7.19
N GLY A 57 -1.75 -2.07 -6.12
CA GLY A 57 -1.90 -2.62 -4.77
C GLY A 57 -3.05 -3.62 -4.73
N LYS A 58 -4.25 -3.22 -5.16
CA LYS A 58 -5.43 -4.08 -5.16
C LYS A 58 -5.28 -5.32 -6.03
N LEU A 59 -4.70 -5.19 -7.22
CA LEU A 59 -4.41 -6.34 -8.09
C LEU A 59 -3.43 -7.34 -7.44
N TYR A 60 -2.50 -6.84 -6.65
CA TYR A 60 -1.57 -7.68 -5.92
C TYR A 60 -2.26 -8.40 -4.75
N GLU A 61 -3.07 -7.70 -3.97
CA GLU A 61 -3.92 -8.27 -2.92
C GLU A 61 -4.84 -9.37 -3.48
N ASP A 62 -5.50 -9.10 -4.63
CA ASP A 62 -6.36 -10.07 -5.31
C ASP A 62 -5.58 -11.32 -5.75
N LEU A 63 -4.36 -11.16 -6.27
CA LEU A 63 -3.50 -12.28 -6.64
C LEU A 63 -3.16 -13.16 -5.42
N CYS A 64 -2.74 -12.53 -4.32
CA CYS A 64 -2.42 -13.23 -3.09
C CYS A 64 -3.62 -14.01 -2.58
N TYR A 65 -4.79 -13.37 -2.50
CA TYR A 65 -6.03 -14.01 -2.05
C TYR A 65 -6.44 -15.19 -2.93
N GLU A 66 -6.44 -15.03 -4.26
CA GLU A 66 -6.81 -16.09 -5.21
C GLU A 66 -5.92 -17.33 -5.11
N ASN A 67 -4.67 -17.19 -4.71
CA ASN A 67 -3.77 -18.33 -4.51
C ASN A 67 -4.11 -19.15 -3.27
N ILE A 68 -4.68 -18.53 -2.22
CA ILE A 68 -4.85 -19.16 -0.90
C ILE A 68 -6.32 -19.30 -0.45
N LYS A 69 -7.28 -18.74 -1.17
CA LYS A 69 -8.71 -18.69 -0.77
C LYS A 69 -9.36 -20.04 -0.49
N HIS A 70 -8.78 -21.13 -0.97
CA HIS A 70 -9.29 -22.49 -0.74
C HIS A 70 -8.79 -23.12 0.54
N SER A 71 -7.84 -22.50 1.23
CA SER A 71 -7.37 -22.96 2.53
C SER A 71 -8.44 -22.77 3.60
N PRO A 72 -8.65 -23.76 4.49
CA PRO A 72 -9.60 -23.62 5.60
C PRO A 72 -9.20 -22.53 6.60
N LYS A 73 -7.93 -22.12 6.63
CA LYS A 73 -7.44 -21.04 7.49
C LYS A 73 -7.81 -19.65 6.99
N ILE A 74 -8.25 -19.51 5.73
CA ILE A 74 -8.61 -18.23 5.11
C ILE A 74 -10.11 -17.98 5.26
N VAL A 75 -10.45 -16.89 5.90
CA VAL A 75 -11.84 -16.50 6.19
C VAL A 75 -12.41 -15.62 5.08
N GLY A 76 -11.60 -14.76 4.46
CA GLY A 76 -12.07 -13.86 3.42
C GLY A 76 -11.04 -12.83 2.97
N GLN A 77 -11.48 -11.95 2.09
CA GLN A 77 -10.71 -10.83 1.57
C GLN A 77 -11.31 -9.50 2.05
N GLY A 78 -10.44 -8.61 2.48
CA GLY A 78 -10.76 -7.23 2.83
C GLY A 78 -10.14 -6.25 1.84
N GLY A 79 -9.51 -5.21 2.36
CA GLY A 79 -8.85 -4.16 1.58
C GLY A 79 -9.77 -2.99 1.22
N GLY A 80 -9.23 -2.04 0.48
CA GLY A 80 -9.95 -0.85 0.01
C GLY A 80 -10.05 0.30 1.01
N SER A 81 -9.57 0.15 2.25
CA SER A 81 -9.44 1.25 3.21
C SER A 81 -8.20 1.07 4.08
N SER A 82 -7.69 2.19 4.62
CA SER A 82 -6.52 2.19 5.53
C SER A 82 -6.78 1.47 6.87
N HIS A 83 -8.03 1.19 7.20
CA HIS A 83 -8.45 0.56 8.46
C HIS A 83 -8.75 -0.94 8.33
N LYS A 84 -8.81 -1.47 7.10
CA LYS A 84 -9.09 -2.89 6.83
C LYS A 84 -7.80 -3.62 6.48
N GLN A 85 -7.72 -4.88 6.87
CA GLN A 85 -6.69 -5.81 6.46
C GLN A 85 -6.97 -6.30 5.03
N ASP A 86 -5.94 -6.80 4.35
CA ASP A 86 -6.10 -7.23 2.96
C ASP A 86 -6.66 -8.65 2.85
N ILE A 87 -6.23 -9.56 3.75
CA ILE A 87 -6.74 -10.94 3.80
C ILE A 87 -7.03 -11.33 5.24
N TYR A 88 -8.23 -11.82 5.48
CA TYR A 88 -8.68 -12.30 6.80
C TYR A 88 -8.35 -13.78 6.96
N THR A 89 -7.76 -14.14 8.09
CA THR A 89 -7.50 -15.52 8.48
C THR A 89 -8.16 -15.84 9.82
N GLN A 90 -8.17 -17.12 10.22
CA GLN A 90 -8.72 -17.54 11.50
C GLN A 90 -8.00 -16.88 12.70
N ASN A 91 -6.66 -16.75 12.60
CA ASN A 91 -5.81 -16.19 13.65
C ASN A 91 -4.81 -15.20 13.06
N GLY A 92 -5.10 -13.91 13.22
CA GLY A 92 -4.25 -12.84 12.71
C GLY A 92 -4.27 -12.71 11.19
N HIS A 93 -4.42 -11.49 10.71
CA HIS A 93 -4.66 -11.22 9.30
C HIS A 93 -3.36 -10.96 8.52
N ILE A 94 -3.45 -10.87 7.20
CA ILE A 94 -2.32 -10.63 6.32
C ILE A 94 -2.47 -9.25 5.68
N GLU A 95 -1.41 -8.46 5.74
CA GLU A 95 -1.24 -7.24 4.94
C GLU A 95 -0.38 -7.55 3.72
N CYS A 96 -0.75 -7.04 2.53
CA CYS A 96 -0.02 -7.25 1.29
C CYS A 96 0.66 -5.96 0.83
N LYS A 97 1.97 -6.01 0.60
CA LYS A 97 2.77 -4.84 0.19
C LYS A 97 3.49 -5.05 -1.14
N PRO A 98 3.27 -4.18 -2.13
CA PRO A 98 4.15 -4.10 -3.29
C PRO A 98 5.57 -3.71 -2.84
N LYS A 99 6.59 -4.36 -3.42
CA LYS A 99 8.01 -4.11 -3.06
C LYS A 99 8.43 -2.64 -3.12
N ASN A 100 7.83 -1.89 -4.03
CA ASN A 100 8.18 -0.49 -4.29
C ASN A 100 7.25 0.52 -3.61
N SER A 101 6.43 0.08 -2.65
CA SER A 101 5.62 1.02 -1.86
C SER A 101 6.56 1.82 -0.95
N PRO A 102 6.65 3.15 -1.12
CA PRO A 102 7.57 3.96 -0.32
C PRO A 102 7.08 4.15 1.12
N ASP A 103 5.77 4.07 1.35
CA ASP A 103 5.15 4.36 2.63
C ASP A 103 4.32 3.16 3.11
N TRP A 104 4.61 2.70 4.34
CA TRP A 104 4.00 1.57 5.00
C TRP A 104 3.36 2.02 6.31
N GLY A 105 2.05 2.16 6.30
CA GLY A 105 1.36 2.80 7.42
C GLY A 105 1.48 4.34 7.35
N GLN A 106 0.34 5.01 7.28
CA GLN A 106 0.27 6.45 7.18
C GLN A 106 -0.70 7.02 8.19
N SER A 107 -0.39 8.22 8.68
CA SER A 107 -1.31 9.06 9.41
C SER A 107 -1.36 10.43 8.78
N LYS A 108 -2.55 11.01 8.67
CA LYS A 108 -2.69 12.45 8.42
C LYS A 108 -2.23 13.19 9.68
N LEU A 109 -1.54 14.30 9.49
CA LEU A 109 -1.16 15.23 10.55
C LEU A 109 -2.01 16.50 10.47
N ASN A 110 -2.59 16.89 11.57
CA ASN A 110 -3.24 18.17 11.77
C ASN A 110 -2.27 19.12 12.50
N TRP A 111 -2.49 20.42 12.32
CA TRP A 111 -1.79 21.44 13.10
C TRP A 111 -2.79 22.08 14.06
N GLU A 112 -2.61 21.87 15.36
CA GLU A 112 -3.54 22.26 16.40
C GLU A 112 -2.75 22.93 17.54
N GLU A 113 -3.12 24.12 17.96
CA GLU A 113 -2.53 24.84 19.09
C GLU A 113 -0.98 24.91 19.06
N GLY A 114 -0.40 25.02 17.87
CA GLY A 114 1.05 25.16 17.70
C GLY A 114 1.83 23.87 17.69
N HIS A 115 1.18 22.70 17.62
CA HIS A 115 1.83 21.39 17.56
C HIS A 115 1.19 20.44 16.55
N TRP A 116 1.90 19.38 16.19
CA TRP A 116 1.43 18.36 15.29
C TRP A 116 0.58 17.31 16.02
N VAL A 117 -0.64 17.06 15.50
CA VAL A 117 -1.56 16.06 16.03
C VAL A 117 -1.82 15.00 14.94
N PRO A 118 -1.36 13.76 15.12
CA PRO A 118 -1.62 12.69 14.17
C PRO A 118 -3.01 12.11 14.37
N VAL A 119 -3.66 11.72 13.27
CA VAL A 119 -4.95 11.00 13.33
C VAL A 119 -4.76 9.58 13.88
N ASN A 120 -3.62 8.94 13.63
CA ASN A 120 -3.28 7.63 14.21
C ASN A 120 -2.28 7.83 15.34
N GLU A 121 -2.70 7.47 16.55
CA GLU A 121 -1.99 7.69 17.81
C GLU A 121 -0.58 7.07 17.87
N ILE A 122 -0.31 6.02 17.10
CA ILE A 122 1.03 5.40 17.07
C ILE A 122 2.13 6.40 16.67
N PHE A 123 1.78 7.45 15.95
CA PHE A 123 2.72 8.50 15.57
C PHE A 123 2.91 9.56 16.66
N GLN A 124 2.02 9.64 17.68
CA GLN A 124 2.02 10.72 18.68
C GLN A 124 3.36 10.89 19.38
N ARG A 125 4.00 9.79 19.77
CA ARG A 125 5.29 9.79 20.49
C ARG A 125 6.48 10.36 19.69
N TYR A 126 6.28 10.62 18.39
CA TYR A 126 7.31 11.20 17.51
C TYR A 126 7.06 12.68 17.21
N MET A 127 5.88 13.20 17.55
CA MET A 127 5.46 14.54 17.11
C MET A 127 6.28 15.66 17.72
N ASP A 128 6.76 15.51 18.94
CA ASP A 128 7.64 16.51 19.61
C ASP A 128 9.02 16.63 18.92
N ARG A 129 9.39 15.65 18.10
CA ARG A 129 10.65 15.64 17.35
C ARG A 129 10.53 16.19 15.93
N VAL A 130 9.32 16.57 15.53
CA VAL A 130 9.01 17.06 14.19
C VAL A 130 9.36 18.55 14.10
N ASN A 131 10.31 18.89 13.24
CA ASN A 131 10.68 20.26 12.92
C ASN A 131 9.96 20.80 11.67
N PHE A 132 9.15 19.96 11.02
CA PHE A 132 8.43 20.32 9.81
C PHE A 132 7.50 21.50 10.07
N LYS A 133 7.72 22.61 9.35
CA LYS A 133 6.89 23.80 9.50
C LYS A 133 5.49 23.57 8.95
N PRO A 134 4.43 24.03 9.63
CA PRO A 134 3.08 23.86 9.12
C PRO A 134 2.89 24.66 7.82
N PRO A 135 2.48 24.01 6.72
CA PRO A 135 2.19 24.69 5.47
C PRO A 135 1.00 25.65 5.61
N PRO A 136 0.97 26.75 4.85
CA PRO A 136 -0.08 27.79 4.96
C PRO A 136 -1.50 27.23 4.80
N PHE A 137 -1.71 26.18 4.01
CA PHE A 137 -3.05 25.60 3.85
C PHE A 137 -3.62 24.95 5.13
N LEU A 138 -2.79 24.62 6.12
CA LEU A 138 -3.26 24.14 7.43
C LEU A 138 -3.66 25.31 8.35
N ILE A 139 -3.05 26.47 8.17
CA ILE A 139 -3.30 27.66 8.98
C ILE A 139 -4.46 28.44 8.36
N ASN A 140 -4.39 28.78 7.08
CA ASN A 140 -5.30 29.68 6.38
C ASN A 140 -6.43 28.97 5.61
N LYS A 141 -6.46 27.62 5.64
CA LYS A 141 -7.49 26.73 5.06
C LYS A 141 -7.79 26.91 3.55
N LYS A 142 -7.05 27.75 2.83
CA LYS A 142 -7.21 27.94 1.38
C LYS A 142 -5.84 28.08 0.74
N MET A 143 -5.58 27.29 -0.30
CA MET A 143 -4.40 27.39 -1.15
C MET A 143 -4.71 26.73 -2.48
N THR A 144 -4.39 27.42 -3.56
CA THR A 144 -4.47 26.88 -4.92
C THR A 144 -3.23 26.03 -5.24
N HIS A 145 -3.32 25.23 -6.30
CA HIS A 145 -2.19 24.44 -6.77
C HIS A 145 -1.03 25.33 -7.26
N ASP A 146 -1.34 26.47 -7.85
CA ASP A 146 -0.34 27.43 -8.36
C ASP A 146 0.39 28.12 -7.21
N GLU A 147 -0.31 28.52 -6.17
CA GLU A 147 0.31 29.07 -4.94
C GLU A 147 1.23 28.02 -4.29
N TRP A 148 0.76 26.79 -4.14
CA TRP A 148 1.59 25.69 -3.62
C TRP A 148 2.85 25.47 -4.47
N SER A 149 2.71 25.50 -5.80
CA SER A 149 3.83 25.29 -6.72
C SER A 149 4.98 26.29 -6.55
N LYS A 150 4.67 27.50 -6.08
CA LYS A 150 5.66 28.57 -5.82
C LYS A 150 6.47 28.32 -4.54
N ILE A 151 5.88 27.67 -3.54
CA ILE A 151 6.49 27.50 -2.21
C ILE A 151 6.87 26.06 -1.86
N LYS A 152 6.49 25.08 -2.67
CA LYS A 152 6.73 23.63 -2.39
C LYS A 152 8.19 23.27 -2.12
N HIS A 153 9.14 24.07 -2.63
CA HIS A 153 10.58 23.86 -2.45
C HIS A 153 11.04 24.11 -1.00
N ASP A 154 10.26 24.88 -0.23
CA ASP A 154 10.51 25.15 1.19
C ASP A 154 10.02 24.02 2.09
N TYR A 155 9.21 23.10 1.54
CA TYR A 155 8.58 21.98 2.24
C TYR A 155 9.15 20.64 1.77
N LYS A 156 10.45 20.47 1.99
CA LYS A 156 11.11 19.19 1.74
C LYS A 156 10.65 18.15 2.75
N ASP A 157 10.65 16.87 2.32
CA ASP A 157 10.35 15.76 3.23
C ASP A 157 11.30 15.79 4.43
N GLU A 158 10.75 15.63 5.63
CA GLU A 158 11.51 15.42 6.87
C GLU A 158 11.55 13.93 7.20
N TYR A 159 12.66 13.48 7.74
CA TYR A 159 12.87 12.10 8.12
C TYR A 159 13.30 11.99 9.58
N LEU A 160 12.58 11.16 10.35
CA LEU A 160 12.87 10.90 11.75
C LEU A 160 13.28 9.44 11.94
N PRO A 161 14.36 9.17 12.69
CA PRO A 161 14.69 7.81 13.09
C PRO A 161 13.63 7.28 14.08
N VAL A 162 13.32 5.99 13.97
CA VAL A 162 12.37 5.28 14.82
C VAL A 162 12.91 3.93 15.21
N ASP A 163 12.28 3.30 16.19
CA ASP A 163 12.60 1.93 16.62
C ASP A 163 12.26 0.90 15.53
N ASN A 164 13.00 -0.20 15.50
CA ASN A 164 12.93 -1.20 14.43
C ASN A 164 11.65 -2.05 14.42
N HIS A 165 10.65 -1.75 15.26
CA HIS A 165 9.41 -2.54 15.36
C HIS A 165 8.14 -1.73 15.06
N GLU A 166 8.28 -0.50 14.59
CA GLU A 166 7.13 0.40 14.42
C GLU A 166 6.18 -0.04 13.30
N ILE A 167 6.72 -0.53 12.19
CA ILE A 167 5.89 -1.09 11.12
C ILE A 167 5.15 -2.33 11.62
N GLN A 168 5.81 -3.21 12.38
CA GLN A 168 5.18 -4.37 12.98
C GLN A 168 4.05 -3.94 13.93
N ASN A 169 4.32 -3.00 14.83
CA ASN A 169 3.35 -2.46 15.78
C ASN A 169 2.15 -1.83 15.08
N PHE A 170 2.40 -1.06 14.01
CA PHE A 170 1.35 -0.44 13.21
C PHE A 170 0.38 -1.49 12.64
N TYR A 171 0.91 -2.57 12.04
CA TYR A 171 0.06 -3.60 11.46
C TYR A 171 -0.54 -4.54 12.49
N LYS A 172 0.15 -4.84 13.58
CA LYS A 172 -0.43 -5.56 14.73
C LYS A 172 -1.65 -4.83 15.30
N ASN A 173 -1.58 -3.51 15.45
CA ASN A 173 -2.72 -2.69 15.89
C ASN A 173 -3.89 -2.71 14.89
N LYS A 174 -3.64 -3.06 13.63
CA LYS A 174 -4.69 -3.36 12.63
C LYS A 174 -5.20 -4.81 12.71
N GLY A 175 -4.67 -5.65 13.59
CA GLY A 175 -4.99 -7.08 13.68
C GLY A 175 -4.23 -7.97 12.70
N CYS A 176 -3.16 -7.48 12.05
CA CYS A 176 -2.33 -8.30 11.20
C CYS A 176 -1.28 -9.05 12.03
N ALA A 177 -1.14 -10.35 11.78
CA ALA A 177 -0.02 -11.16 12.27
C ALA A 177 1.05 -11.39 11.19
N TYR A 178 0.68 -11.17 9.93
CA TYR A 178 1.54 -11.45 8.78
C TYR A 178 1.61 -10.27 7.81
N ILE A 179 2.72 -10.24 7.08
CA ILE A 179 2.94 -9.33 5.96
C ILE A 179 3.50 -10.09 4.76
N GLN A 180 2.82 -9.99 3.62
CA GLN A 180 3.29 -10.49 2.34
C GLN A 180 3.92 -9.35 1.55
N ILE A 181 5.18 -9.52 1.16
CA ILE A 181 5.93 -8.52 0.38
C ILE A 181 6.22 -9.07 -1.00
N LYS A 182 5.76 -8.39 -2.03
CA LYS A 182 5.97 -8.80 -3.42
C LYS A 182 7.44 -9.00 -3.74
N GLY A 183 7.80 -10.21 -4.17
CA GLY A 183 9.17 -10.57 -4.52
C GLY A 183 10.13 -10.74 -3.35
N CYS A 184 9.64 -10.74 -2.09
CA CYS A 184 10.40 -11.08 -0.90
C CYS A 184 9.81 -12.28 -0.16
N GLY A 185 8.48 -12.41 -0.13
CA GLY A 185 7.77 -13.51 0.50
C GLY A 185 6.90 -13.11 1.66
N LEU A 186 6.48 -14.09 2.46
CA LEU A 186 5.61 -13.98 3.61
C LEU A 186 6.43 -13.97 4.90
N TYR A 187 6.07 -13.10 5.84
CA TYR A 187 6.73 -12.93 7.14
C TYR A 187 5.69 -12.80 8.24
N HIS A 188 6.04 -13.23 9.47
CA HIS A 188 5.25 -12.91 10.64
C HIS A 188 5.70 -11.58 11.29
N LEU A 189 4.79 -10.91 12.00
CA LEU A 189 5.02 -9.60 12.63
C LEU A 189 5.39 -9.72 14.14
N GLY A 190 6.09 -10.77 14.52
CA GLY A 190 6.51 -11.07 15.90
C GLY A 190 6.01 -12.42 16.39
N GLU A 191 4.82 -12.86 15.98
CA GLU A 191 4.24 -14.17 16.32
C GLU A 191 3.77 -14.86 15.03
N ASP A 192 3.85 -16.19 14.97
CA ASP A 192 3.36 -17.02 13.87
C ASP A 192 2.15 -17.87 14.33
N PRO A 193 0.96 -17.25 14.56
CA PRO A 193 -0.20 -17.91 15.16
C PRO A 193 -0.83 -19.00 14.29
N LEU A 194 -0.46 -19.10 13.00
CA LEU A 194 -0.90 -20.15 12.09
C LEU A 194 0.16 -21.23 11.87
N GLU A 195 1.31 -21.11 12.55
CA GLU A 195 2.41 -22.07 12.50
C GLU A 195 2.89 -22.36 11.06
N TRP A 196 3.01 -21.28 10.27
CA TRP A 196 3.45 -21.38 8.88
C TRP A 196 4.96 -21.52 8.71
N GLY A 197 5.73 -21.34 9.78
CA GLY A 197 7.19 -21.43 9.76
C GLY A 197 7.87 -20.29 8.98
N VAL A 198 7.17 -19.18 8.79
CA VAL A 198 7.70 -18.03 8.05
C VAL A 198 8.65 -17.21 8.94
N PRO A 199 9.67 -16.55 8.37
CA PRO A 199 10.59 -15.74 9.15
C PRO A 199 9.92 -14.48 9.71
N GLU A 200 10.50 -13.93 10.78
CA GLU A 200 10.06 -12.65 11.33
C GLU A 200 10.44 -11.49 10.41
N PHE A 201 9.51 -10.55 10.23
CA PHE A 201 9.76 -9.31 9.51
C PHE A 201 10.64 -8.37 10.33
N LYS A 202 11.89 -8.15 9.85
CA LYS A 202 12.87 -7.26 10.50
C LYS A 202 13.50 -6.36 9.46
N VAL A 203 13.28 -5.05 9.57
CA VAL A 203 13.88 -4.03 8.70
C VAL A 203 14.21 -2.78 9.50
N GLU A 204 15.24 -2.06 9.09
CA GLU A 204 15.45 -0.70 9.54
C GLU A 204 14.32 0.20 9.06
N GLN A 205 13.96 1.20 9.86
CA GLN A 205 12.76 2.01 9.64
C GLN A 205 13.03 3.48 9.92
N ARG A 206 12.20 4.33 9.32
CA ARG A 206 12.12 5.76 9.65
C ARG A 206 10.71 6.27 9.44
N ILE A 207 10.37 7.41 10.02
CA ILE A 207 9.19 8.19 9.62
C ILE A 207 9.59 9.18 8.54
N ARG A 208 8.74 9.32 7.52
CA ARG A 208 8.77 10.41 6.57
C ARG A 208 7.57 11.32 6.80
N ILE A 209 7.84 12.62 6.96
CA ILE A 209 6.81 13.66 7.01
C ILE A 209 6.86 14.43 5.71
N ARG A 210 5.71 14.60 5.07
CA ARG A 210 5.63 15.31 3.79
C ARG A 210 4.27 15.96 3.54
N VAL A 211 4.25 16.89 2.62
CA VAL A 211 3.01 17.36 2.00
C VAL A 211 2.57 16.40 0.92
N LYS A 212 1.33 15.94 1.00
CA LYS A 212 0.67 15.12 -0.02
C LYS A 212 -0.34 15.97 -0.79
N VAL A 213 -0.19 16.00 -2.10
CA VAL A 213 -1.14 16.64 -3.01
C VAL A 213 -2.07 15.54 -3.54
N HIS A 214 -3.35 15.60 -3.19
CA HIS A 214 -4.31 14.54 -3.53
C HIS A 214 -4.90 14.70 -4.93
N SER A 215 -5.12 15.95 -5.38
CA SER A 215 -5.62 16.25 -6.71
C SER A 215 -4.98 17.51 -7.24
N LYS A 216 -4.77 17.57 -8.56
CA LYS A 216 -4.31 18.78 -9.23
C LYS A 216 -5.44 19.77 -9.47
N THR A 217 -6.69 19.29 -9.51
CA THR A 217 -7.87 20.10 -9.81
C THR A 217 -8.52 20.68 -8.57
N ASP A 218 -8.49 19.95 -7.43
CA ASP A 218 -9.27 20.28 -6.24
C ASP A 218 -8.44 20.97 -5.15
N SER A 219 -7.18 21.30 -5.43
CA SER A 219 -6.28 21.95 -4.45
C SER A 219 -6.32 21.30 -3.06
N HIS A 220 -6.45 19.97 -3.03
CA HIS A 220 -6.55 19.21 -1.79
C HIS A 220 -5.17 18.78 -1.32
N PHE A 221 -4.76 19.36 -0.21
CA PHE A 221 -3.45 19.13 0.40
C PHE A 221 -3.62 18.53 1.79
N SER A 222 -2.65 17.71 2.19
CA SER A 222 -2.51 17.25 3.57
C SER A 222 -1.04 17.10 3.93
N VAL A 223 -0.73 17.15 5.22
CA VAL A 223 0.56 16.67 5.74
C VAL A 223 0.35 15.24 6.23
N THR A 224 1.29 14.38 5.94
CA THR A 224 1.24 12.97 6.36
C THR A 224 2.57 12.56 6.97
N ALA A 225 2.49 11.81 8.07
CA ALA A 225 3.57 10.97 8.57
C ALA A 225 3.39 9.56 8.04
N ALA A 226 4.47 8.90 7.64
CA ALA A 226 4.43 7.53 7.18
C ALA A 226 5.68 6.77 7.61
N PHE A 227 5.52 5.52 8.06
CA PHE A 227 6.64 4.62 8.24
C PHE A 227 7.22 4.22 6.89
N GLN A 228 8.53 4.23 6.79
CA GLN A 228 9.26 3.77 5.62
C GLN A 228 10.20 2.65 6.04
N PRO A 229 10.10 1.46 5.45
CA PRO A 229 11.13 0.46 5.58
C PRO A 229 12.38 0.92 4.80
N LEU A 230 13.52 0.79 5.42
CA LEU A 230 14.82 0.97 4.79
C LEU A 230 15.36 -0.42 4.39
N ASN A 231 16.21 -0.44 3.35
CA ASN A 231 16.94 -1.65 2.99
C ASN A 231 16.08 -2.91 2.72
N ILE A 232 14.85 -2.76 2.21
CA ILE A 232 14.03 -3.90 1.79
C ILE A 232 14.79 -4.86 0.87
N LYS A 233 15.79 -4.38 0.15
CA LYS A 233 16.62 -5.19 -0.74
C LYS A 233 17.53 -6.18 0.00
N THR A 234 17.86 -5.89 1.27
CA THR A 234 18.68 -6.74 2.14
C THR A 234 17.85 -7.60 3.08
N LEU A 235 16.51 -7.52 3.00
CA LEU A 235 15.63 -8.39 3.76
C LEU A 235 15.92 -9.86 3.39
N VAL A 236 16.07 -10.71 4.38
CA VAL A 236 16.19 -12.17 4.18
C VAL A 236 14.95 -12.64 3.46
N LEU A 237 15.11 -13.24 2.29
CA LEU A 237 13.99 -13.76 1.52
C LEU A 237 13.32 -14.91 2.28
N SER A 238 12.01 -14.84 2.44
CA SER A 238 11.24 -15.97 2.93
C SER A 238 11.18 -17.07 1.88
N GLU A 239 11.27 -18.33 2.30
CA GLU A 239 11.02 -19.48 1.43
C GLU A 239 9.55 -19.52 0.99
N TYR A 240 8.64 -18.99 1.82
CA TYR A 240 7.21 -19.01 1.58
C TYR A 240 6.70 -17.69 1.02
N SER A 241 5.71 -17.77 0.15
CA SER A 241 5.05 -16.63 -0.47
C SER A 241 3.64 -16.98 -0.92
N ILE A 242 2.65 -16.15 -0.59
CA ILE A 242 1.27 -16.36 -1.04
C ILE A 242 0.98 -15.74 -2.42
N ASP A 243 1.94 -15.03 -3.01
CA ASP A 243 1.83 -14.54 -4.40
C ASP A 243 2.36 -15.55 -5.43
N ASP A 244 2.91 -16.69 -4.96
CA ASP A 244 3.45 -17.77 -5.79
C ASP A 244 2.96 -19.13 -5.26
N ARG A 245 2.16 -19.84 -6.06
CA ARG A 245 1.58 -21.13 -5.68
C ARG A 245 2.59 -22.24 -5.42
N THR A 246 3.81 -22.10 -5.93
CA THR A 246 4.89 -23.06 -5.71
C THR A 246 5.62 -22.86 -4.40
N ARG A 247 5.34 -21.75 -3.70
CA ARG A 247 5.99 -21.33 -2.45
C ARG A 247 5.02 -21.15 -1.29
N LEU A 248 3.86 -21.77 -1.34
CA LEU A 248 2.87 -21.67 -0.27
C LEU A 248 3.40 -22.33 1.02
N PRO A 249 3.06 -21.80 2.21
CA PRO A 249 3.37 -22.46 3.47
C PRO A 249 2.80 -23.90 3.53
N PRO A 250 3.50 -24.85 4.14
CA PRO A 250 3.11 -26.26 4.11
C PRO A 250 1.80 -26.55 4.85
N ASN A 251 1.45 -25.70 5.80
CA ASN A 251 0.24 -25.84 6.62
C ASN A 251 -0.86 -24.83 6.25
N LEU A 252 -0.82 -24.31 5.03
CA LEU A 252 -1.82 -23.39 4.53
C LEU A 252 -3.17 -24.04 4.27
#